data_7f6fa203327c5220e96b6965a1a7e48a
#
_entry.id   7f6fa203327c5220e96b6965a1a7e48a
#
_cell.length_a   1.000
_cell.length_b   1.000
_cell.length_c   1.000
_cell.angle_alpha   90.00
_cell.angle_beta   90.00
_cell.angle_gamma   90.00
#
_symmetry.space_group_name_H-M   'P 1'
#
loop_
_entity.id
_entity.type
_entity.pdbx_description
1 polymer ?
#
loop_
_entity_poly.entity_id
_entity_poly.type
_entity_poly.pdbx_seq_one_letter_code
_entity_poly.pdbx_strand_id
1 'polypeptide(L)'
;MSSLAGKILAIHERLDCAGVPHAFGGALALAWCTERARGTIDIDLNIFLAADRARDVLEAMPPGVVWAEVDVGHVERDGQTRLWWDSTPVDLFMNTTDFHVQVAGRARREHFSGAEVPFLSCVDLAVFKAFFNRTKDWADLEEMVAADTLDLDRVLGVLVRYLGPSDERIERLRALG
;
A
#
# COMPACT_ATOMS: atom_id res chain seq x y z
N MET A 1 8.11 -24.16 -0.63
CA MET A 1 7.26 -22.94 -0.60
C MET A 1 8.11 -21.78 -0.12
N SER A 2 8.12 -20.66 -0.85
CA SER A 2 8.87 -19.45 -0.45
C SER A 2 8.24 -18.85 0.80
N SER A 3 9.05 -18.35 1.73
CA SER A 3 8.55 -17.57 2.87
C SER A 3 7.90 -16.28 2.39
N LEU A 4 7.06 -15.65 3.22
CA LEU A 4 6.45 -14.34 2.91
C LEU A 4 7.54 -13.31 2.56
N ALA A 5 8.62 -13.27 3.35
CA ALA A 5 9.76 -12.38 3.08
C ALA A 5 10.41 -12.67 1.71
N GLY A 6 10.59 -13.94 1.36
CA GLY A 6 11.14 -14.31 0.05
C GLY A 6 10.23 -13.89 -1.11
N LYS A 7 8.91 -13.96 -0.94
CA LYS A 7 7.94 -13.48 -1.94
C LYS A 7 8.00 -11.96 -2.12
N ILE A 8 8.09 -11.21 -1.02
CA ILE A 8 8.24 -9.74 -1.03
C ILE A 8 9.51 -9.34 -1.77
N LEU A 9 10.65 -9.97 -1.45
CA LEU A 9 11.93 -9.70 -2.13
C LEU A 9 11.86 -10.01 -3.62
N ALA A 10 11.28 -11.15 -4.01
CA ALA A 10 11.17 -11.52 -5.41
C ALA A 10 10.24 -10.56 -6.21
N ILE A 11 9.14 -10.08 -5.60
CA ILE A 11 8.30 -9.04 -6.21
C ILE A 11 9.09 -7.75 -6.37
N HIS A 12 9.79 -7.32 -5.31
CA HIS A 12 10.60 -6.11 -5.34
C HIS A 12 11.67 -6.18 -6.45
N GLU A 13 12.47 -7.24 -6.50
CA GLU A 13 13.52 -7.42 -7.49
C GLU A 13 12.98 -7.36 -8.92
N ARG A 14 11.86 -8.02 -9.19
CA ARG A 14 11.25 -8.05 -10.52
C ARG A 14 10.76 -6.68 -10.96
N LEU A 15 10.06 -5.98 -10.07
CA LEU A 15 9.54 -4.65 -10.35
C LEU A 15 10.66 -3.60 -10.48
N ASP A 16 11.68 -3.68 -9.63
CA ASP A 16 12.84 -2.79 -9.69
C ASP A 16 13.63 -2.98 -11.01
N CYS A 17 13.88 -4.23 -11.40
CA CYS A 17 14.52 -4.56 -12.69
C CYS A 17 13.70 -4.09 -13.89
N ALA A 18 12.37 -4.09 -13.80
CA ALA A 18 11.47 -3.59 -14.84
C ALA A 18 11.29 -2.06 -14.81
N GLY A 19 11.89 -1.36 -13.85
CA GLY A 19 11.72 0.08 -13.66
C GLY A 19 10.32 0.48 -13.24
N VAL A 20 9.56 -0.42 -12.58
CA VAL A 20 8.20 -0.17 -12.08
C VAL A 20 8.27 0.45 -10.68
N PRO A 21 7.90 1.73 -10.51
CA PRO A 21 7.91 2.37 -9.21
C PRO A 21 6.81 1.77 -8.32
N HIS A 22 7.20 1.33 -7.11
CA HIS A 22 6.31 0.61 -6.20
C HIS A 22 6.68 0.84 -4.73
N ALA A 23 5.75 0.50 -3.83
CA ALA A 23 6.00 0.39 -2.40
C ALA A 23 5.06 -0.63 -1.76
N PHE A 24 5.53 -1.31 -0.72
CA PHE A 24 4.69 -2.20 0.08
C PHE A 24 3.91 -1.39 1.12
N GLY A 25 2.65 -1.76 1.33
CA GLY A 25 1.71 -1.12 2.24
C GLY A 25 1.26 -2.02 3.38
N GLY A 26 0.00 -1.83 3.80
CA GLY A 26 -0.71 -2.70 4.72
C GLY A 26 0.01 -2.93 6.05
N ALA A 27 -0.06 -4.16 6.56
CA ALA A 27 0.54 -4.55 7.84
C ALA A 27 2.08 -4.47 7.83
N LEU A 28 2.72 -4.60 6.65
CA LEU A 28 4.18 -4.49 6.52
C LEU A 28 4.64 -3.06 6.77
N ALA A 29 4.03 -2.07 6.10
CA ALA A 29 4.34 -0.67 6.34
C ALA A 29 3.94 -0.22 7.76
N LEU A 30 2.83 -0.75 8.29
CA LEU A 30 2.40 -0.47 9.66
C LEU A 30 3.43 -0.89 10.70
N ALA A 31 4.10 -2.04 10.50
CA ALA A 31 5.13 -2.52 11.41
C ALA A 31 6.29 -1.52 11.56
N TRP A 32 6.68 -0.85 10.48
CA TRP A 32 7.67 0.22 10.51
C TRP A 32 7.16 1.49 11.21
N CYS A 33 5.86 1.79 11.07
CA CYS A 33 5.26 2.98 11.67
C CYS A 33 5.00 2.83 13.16
N THR A 34 4.77 1.62 13.66
CA THR A 34 4.44 1.38 15.07
C THR A 34 5.58 0.73 15.85
N GLU A 35 6.68 0.37 15.15
CA GLU A 35 7.80 -0.42 15.69
C GLU A 35 7.34 -1.76 16.29
N ARG A 36 6.19 -2.27 15.81
CA ARG A 36 5.58 -3.52 16.26
C ARG A 36 5.30 -4.42 15.07
N ALA A 37 6.00 -5.54 15.00
CA ALA A 37 5.72 -6.56 14.02
C ALA A 37 4.36 -7.20 14.30
N ARG A 38 3.47 -7.19 13.30
CA ARG A 38 2.21 -7.92 13.31
C ARG A 38 2.26 -9.00 12.25
N GLY A 39 1.81 -10.21 12.58
CA GLY A 39 1.69 -11.27 11.60
C GLY A 39 0.73 -10.86 10.48
N THR A 40 1.13 -11.10 9.25
CA THR A 40 0.28 -10.97 8.06
C THR A 40 0.53 -12.13 7.12
N ILE A 41 -0.48 -12.48 6.34
CA ILE A 41 -0.39 -13.43 5.24
C ILE A 41 -0.51 -12.73 3.89
N ASP A 42 -0.97 -11.48 3.88
CA ASP A 42 -1.27 -10.69 2.70
C ASP A 42 -0.06 -9.80 2.35
N ILE A 43 0.14 -9.56 1.06
CA ILE A 43 1.08 -8.59 0.53
C ILE A 43 0.26 -7.46 -0.08
N ASP A 44 0.29 -6.27 0.52
CA ASP A 44 -0.30 -5.05 -0.05
C ASP A 44 0.76 -4.34 -0.90
N LEU A 45 0.55 -4.23 -2.20
CA LEU A 45 1.49 -3.70 -3.17
C LEU A 45 0.91 -2.48 -3.88
N ASN A 46 1.53 -1.33 -3.68
CA ASN A 46 1.18 -0.09 -4.37
C ASN A 46 2.13 0.12 -5.55
N ILE A 47 1.58 0.28 -6.74
CA ILE A 47 2.27 0.57 -8.00
C ILE A 47 1.98 2.01 -8.39
N PHE A 48 3.03 2.80 -8.63
CA PHE A 48 2.90 4.23 -8.93
C PHE A 48 2.89 4.50 -10.44
N LEU A 49 2.12 3.70 -11.18
CA LEU A 49 1.78 3.88 -12.59
C LEU A 49 0.26 3.99 -12.77
N ALA A 50 -0.16 4.61 -13.84
CA ALA A 50 -1.58 4.70 -14.18
C ALA A 50 -2.17 3.32 -14.51
N ALA A 51 -3.46 3.15 -14.26
CA ALA A 51 -4.14 1.85 -14.38
C ALA A 51 -4.13 1.27 -15.81
N ASP A 52 -3.99 2.09 -16.84
CA ASP A 52 -3.82 1.67 -18.24
C ASP A 52 -2.50 0.92 -18.52
N ARG A 53 -1.55 0.96 -17.55
CA ARG A 53 -0.30 0.19 -17.58
C ARG A 53 -0.40 -1.15 -16.84
N ALA A 54 -1.62 -1.60 -16.52
CA ALA A 54 -1.87 -2.82 -15.76
C ALA A 54 -1.17 -4.05 -16.35
N ARG A 55 -1.27 -4.25 -17.66
CA ARG A 55 -0.63 -5.38 -18.36
C ARG A 55 0.88 -5.40 -18.14
N ASP A 56 1.56 -4.29 -18.39
CA ASP A 56 3.01 -4.19 -18.25
C ASP A 56 3.46 -4.53 -16.82
N VAL A 57 2.69 -4.09 -15.83
CA VAL A 57 2.95 -4.39 -14.42
C VAL A 57 2.76 -5.87 -14.10
N LEU A 58 1.67 -6.47 -14.58
CA LEU A 58 1.38 -7.89 -14.33
C LEU A 58 2.39 -8.81 -15.02
N GLU A 59 2.84 -8.47 -16.22
CA GLU A 59 3.92 -9.18 -16.94
C GLU A 59 5.28 -9.06 -16.22
N ALA A 60 5.52 -7.98 -15.51
CA ALA A 60 6.73 -7.79 -14.71
C ALA A 60 6.74 -8.59 -13.40
N MET A 61 5.60 -9.12 -12.94
CA MET A 61 5.53 -9.91 -11.71
C MET A 61 6.37 -11.18 -11.78
N PRO A 62 6.85 -11.70 -10.63
CA PRO A 62 7.53 -12.98 -10.60
C PRO A 62 6.60 -14.13 -11.03
N PRO A 63 7.15 -15.21 -11.63
CA PRO A 63 6.34 -16.32 -12.18
C PRO A 63 5.44 -17.04 -11.16
N GLY A 64 5.71 -16.87 -9.86
CA GLY A 64 4.87 -17.42 -8.80
C GLY A 64 3.56 -16.67 -8.57
N VAL A 65 3.44 -15.43 -9.05
CA VAL A 65 2.21 -14.63 -8.99
C VAL A 65 1.33 -15.02 -10.17
N VAL A 66 0.15 -15.56 -9.87
CA VAL A 66 -0.82 -16.00 -10.87
C VAL A 66 -1.77 -14.85 -11.20
N TRP A 67 -1.92 -14.55 -12.48
CA TRP A 67 -2.85 -13.55 -12.98
C TRP A 67 -3.44 -13.98 -14.36
N ALA A 68 -4.53 -13.36 -14.77
CA ALA A 68 -5.22 -13.58 -16.03
C ALA A 68 -5.75 -12.27 -16.63
N GLU A 69 -6.26 -12.30 -17.86
CA GLU A 69 -6.82 -11.12 -18.54
C GLU A 69 -7.92 -10.39 -17.75
N VAL A 70 -8.68 -11.12 -16.96
CA VAL A 70 -9.70 -10.54 -16.08
C VAL A 70 -9.08 -9.61 -15.01
N ASP A 71 -7.86 -9.90 -14.55
CA ASP A 71 -7.15 -9.06 -13.57
C ASP A 71 -6.68 -7.75 -14.19
N VAL A 72 -6.24 -7.77 -15.45
CA VAL A 72 -5.96 -6.55 -16.22
C VAL A 72 -7.20 -5.66 -16.25
N GLY A 73 -8.35 -6.22 -16.64
CA GLY A 73 -9.63 -5.50 -16.69
C GLY A 73 -10.10 -4.97 -15.33
N HIS A 74 -9.82 -5.70 -14.23
CA HIS A 74 -10.11 -5.21 -12.87
C HIS A 74 -9.26 -3.97 -12.55
N VAL A 75 -7.95 -4.04 -12.81
CA VAL A 75 -7.05 -2.90 -12.55
C VAL A 75 -7.42 -1.70 -13.40
N GLU A 76 -7.66 -1.87 -14.70
CA GLU A 76 -8.04 -0.77 -15.59
C GLU A 76 -9.33 -0.07 -15.16
N ARG A 77 -10.31 -0.83 -14.65
CA ARG A 77 -11.61 -0.30 -14.22
C ARG A 77 -11.58 0.27 -12.81
N ASP A 78 -10.96 -0.45 -11.86
CA ASP A 78 -11.09 -0.20 -10.42
C ASP A 78 -9.78 0.28 -9.78
N GLY A 79 -8.67 0.29 -10.51
CA GLY A 79 -7.34 0.62 -10.02
C GLY A 79 -6.73 -0.44 -9.09
N GLN A 80 -7.36 -1.60 -8.96
CA GLN A 80 -6.91 -2.64 -8.04
C GLN A 80 -7.35 -4.03 -8.45
N THR A 81 -6.58 -5.06 -8.01
CA THR A 81 -6.96 -6.47 -8.11
C THR A 81 -6.30 -7.28 -7.01
N ARG A 82 -6.85 -8.45 -6.69
CA ARG A 82 -6.22 -9.45 -5.81
C ARG A 82 -5.66 -10.58 -6.64
N LEU A 83 -4.36 -10.74 -6.57
CA LEU A 83 -3.60 -11.83 -7.17
C LEU A 83 -3.24 -12.87 -6.11
N TRP A 84 -2.69 -13.98 -6.57
CA TRP A 84 -2.30 -15.06 -5.67
C TRP A 84 -0.89 -15.56 -6.00
N TRP A 85 -0.12 -15.78 -4.93
CA TRP A 85 1.12 -16.54 -5.01
C TRP A 85 1.03 -17.73 -4.05
N ASP A 86 0.76 -18.91 -4.57
CA ASP A 86 0.29 -20.09 -3.79
C ASP A 86 -0.94 -19.69 -2.94
N SER A 87 -0.84 -19.80 -1.61
CA SER A 87 -1.88 -19.37 -0.67
C SER A 87 -1.73 -17.93 -0.17
N THR A 88 -0.77 -17.17 -0.68
CA THR A 88 -0.53 -15.77 -0.27
C THR A 88 -1.30 -14.82 -1.17
N PRO A 89 -2.25 -14.03 -0.63
CA PRO A 89 -2.87 -12.96 -1.39
C PRO A 89 -1.86 -11.82 -1.67
N VAL A 90 -1.93 -11.29 -2.88
CA VAL A 90 -1.18 -10.09 -3.30
C VAL A 90 -2.21 -9.06 -3.76
N ASP A 91 -2.51 -8.10 -2.91
CA ASP A 91 -3.42 -7.00 -3.20
C ASP A 91 -2.63 -5.89 -3.92
N LEU A 92 -2.93 -5.70 -5.20
CA LEU A 92 -2.27 -4.75 -6.06
C LEU A 92 -3.15 -3.51 -6.22
N PHE A 93 -2.55 -2.33 -6.01
CA PHE A 93 -3.19 -1.02 -6.17
C PHE A 93 -2.37 -0.17 -7.13
N MET A 94 -3.02 0.48 -8.10
CA MET A 94 -2.40 1.38 -9.06
C MET A 94 -2.93 2.81 -8.92
N ASN A 95 -2.29 3.76 -9.59
CA ASN A 95 -2.68 5.17 -9.49
C ASN A 95 -4.07 5.41 -10.06
N THR A 96 -4.96 5.90 -9.20
CA THR A 96 -6.30 6.36 -9.57
C THR A 96 -6.52 7.85 -9.33
N THR A 97 -5.60 8.49 -8.60
CA THR A 97 -5.65 9.92 -8.27
C THR A 97 -4.24 10.54 -8.31
N ASP A 98 -4.16 11.87 -8.37
CA ASP A 98 -2.90 12.61 -8.28
C ASP A 98 -2.21 12.43 -6.91
N PHE A 99 -2.93 12.04 -5.88
CA PHE A 99 -2.34 11.67 -4.59
C PHE A 99 -1.36 10.49 -4.73
N HIS A 100 -1.75 9.42 -5.45
CA HIS A 100 -0.89 8.27 -5.67
C HIS A 100 0.43 8.64 -6.36
N VAL A 101 0.38 9.57 -7.33
CA VAL A 101 1.59 10.07 -8.01
C VAL A 101 2.57 10.72 -7.03
N GLN A 102 2.05 11.47 -6.06
CA GLN A 102 2.87 12.12 -5.03
C GLN A 102 3.46 11.14 -4.01
N VAL A 103 2.77 10.04 -3.73
CA VAL A 103 3.21 9.00 -2.78
C VAL A 103 4.52 8.36 -3.23
N ALA A 104 4.72 8.16 -4.53
CA ALA A 104 5.94 7.54 -5.08
C ALA A 104 7.23 8.21 -4.57
N GLY A 105 7.25 9.57 -4.51
CA GLY A 105 8.40 10.34 -4.06
C GLY A 105 8.63 10.34 -2.54
N ARG A 106 7.71 9.75 -1.76
CA ARG A 106 7.74 9.73 -0.28
C ARG A 106 7.87 8.32 0.28
N ALA A 107 7.97 7.30 -0.57
CA ALA A 107 8.19 5.93 -0.12
C ALA A 107 9.49 5.84 0.70
N ARG A 108 9.43 5.15 1.83
CA ARG A 108 10.58 4.93 2.72
C ARG A 108 11.32 3.68 2.30
N ARG A 109 12.62 3.77 2.12
CA ARG A 109 13.45 2.58 1.93
C ARG A 109 13.88 2.07 3.29
N GLU A 110 13.56 0.80 3.56
CA GLU A 110 13.85 0.14 4.83
C GLU A 110 14.63 -1.16 4.57
N HIS A 111 15.52 -1.48 5.49
CA HIS A 111 16.28 -2.72 5.41
C HIS A 111 15.40 -3.92 5.77
N PHE A 112 15.03 -4.72 4.77
CA PHE A 112 14.14 -5.87 4.93
C PHE A 112 14.78 -7.15 4.39
N SER A 113 15.04 -8.13 5.26
CA SER A 113 15.58 -9.44 4.91
C SER A 113 16.81 -9.41 3.99
N GLY A 114 17.70 -8.44 4.21
CA GLY A 114 18.97 -8.31 3.49
C GLY A 114 18.95 -7.41 2.24
N ALA A 115 17.84 -6.74 1.95
CA ALA A 115 17.72 -5.78 0.86
C ALA A 115 17.04 -4.47 1.32
N GLU A 116 17.26 -3.39 0.57
CA GLU A 116 16.55 -2.13 0.74
C GLU A 116 15.23 -2.18 -0.05
N VAL A 117 14.11 -2.24 0.66
CA VAL A 117 12.77 -2.40 0.08
C VAL A 117 11.93 -1.14 0.34
N PRO A 118 11.16 -0.64 -0.65
CA PRO A 118 10.32 0.53 -0.47
C PRO A 118 9.01 0.19 0.25
N PHE A 119 8.69 0.96 1.30
CA PHE A 119 7.42 0.92 2.03
C PHE A 119 6.71 2.26 1.99
N LEU A 120 5.39 2.28 2.12
CA LEU A 120 4.63 3.51 2.27
C LEU A 120 5.10 4.28 3.50
N SER A 121 5.17 5.62 3.40
CA SER A 121 5.36 6.47 4.57
C SER A 121 4.18 6.34 5.54
N CYS A 122 4.39 6.64 6.82
CA CYS A 122 3.31 6.53 7.81
C CYS A 122 2.14 7.46 7.49
N VAL A 123 2.40 8.66 7.01
CA VAL A 123 1.36 9.59 6.58
C VAL A 123 0.56 9.03 5.39
N ASP A 124 1.25 8.53 4.36
CA ASP A 124 0.57 7.98 3.17
C ASP A 124 -0.21 6.71 3.50
N LEU A 125 0.34 5.83 4.34
CA LEU A 125 -0.36 4.66 4.85
C LEU A 125 -1.64 5.05 5.59
N ALA A 126 -1.57 6.07 6.46
CA ALA A 126 -2.72 6.55 7.21
C ALA A 126 -3.80 7.15 6.30
N VAL A 127 -3.40 7.90 5.26
CA VAL A 127 -4.33 8.42 4.25
C VAL A 127 -5.08 7.27 3.58
N PHE A 128 -4.37 6.24 3.09
CA PHE A 128 -5.02 5.07 2.47
C PHE A 128 -5.96 4.36 3.43
N LYS A 129 -5.56 4.14 4.70
CA LYS A 129 -6.40 3.52 5.71
C LYS A 129 -7.67 4.30 5.98
N ALA A 130 -7.59 5.61 6.12
CA ALA A 130 -8.76 6.47 6.29
C ALA A 130 -9.67 6.46 5.05
N PHE A 131 -9.12 6.41 3.83
CA PHE A 131 -9.92 6.24 2.60
C PHE A 131 -10.68 4.92 2.56
N PHE A 132 -10.05 3.81 2.93
CA PHE A 132 -10.71 2.49 2.98
C PHE A 132 -11.79 2.41 4.04
N ASN A 133 -11.65 3.15 5.16
CA ASN A 133 -12.66 3.33 6.20
C ASN A 133 -13.20 2.03 6.83
N ARG A 134 -12.40 0.95 6.83
CA ARG A 134 -12.78 -0.33 7.47
C ARG A 134 -12.49 -0.28 8.97
N THR A 135 -13.18 -1.07 9.77
CA THR A 135 -12.95 -1.14 11.23
C THR A 135 -11.48 -1.42 11.57
N LYS A 136 -10.85 -2.36 10.86
CA LYS A 136 -9.43 -2.67 11.06
C LYS A 136 -8.50 -1.50 10.75
N ASP A 137 -8.87 -0.66 9.76
CA ASP A 137 -8.04 0.49 9.36
C ASP A 137 -8.03 1.56 10.45
N TRP A 138 -9.14 1.75 11.14
CA TRP A 138 -9.23 2.67 12.28
C TRP A 138 -8.45 2.18 13.49
N ALA A 139 -8.48 0.88 13.80
CA ALA A 139 -7.64 0.31 14.84
C ALA A 139 -6.14 0.52 14.54
N ASP A 140 -5.74 0.36 13.28
CA ASP A 140 -4.37 0.63 12.86
C ASP A 140 -4.00 2.13 12.99
N LEU A 141 -4.93 3.05 12.69
CA LEU A 141 -4.74 4.49 12.88
C LEU A 141 -4.58 4.86 14.36
N GLU A 142 -5.38 4.26 15.25
CA GLU A 142 -5.25 4.40 16.70
C GLU A 142 -3.86 3.94 17.19
N GLU A 143 -3.36 2.81 16.68
CA GLU A 143 -2.01 2.32 17.00
C GLU A 143 -0.92 3.29 16.53
N MET A 144 -1.07 3.89 15.33
CA MET A 144 -0.12 4.87 14.79
C MET A 144 -0.11 6.17 15.61
N VAL A 145 -1.28 6.65 16.05
CA VAL A 145 -1.37 7.80 16.96
C VAL A 145 -0.72 7.48 18.30
N ALA A 146 -1.00 6.31 18.89
CA ALA A 146 -0.42 5.89 20.17
C ALA A 146 1.12 5.72 20.10
N ALA A 147 1.65 5.42 18.91
CA ALA A 147 3.09 5.32 18.67
C ALA A 147 3.77 6.68 18.37
N ASP A 148 3.00 7.78 18.34
CA ASP A 148 3.48 9.14 18.01
C ASP A 148 4.21 9.22 16.64
N THR A 149 3.75 8.42 15.68
CA THR A 149 4.36 8.34 14.35
C THR A 149 3.52 8.99 13.26
N LEU A 150 2.35 9.54 13.62
CA LEU A 150 1.37 10.07 12.71
C LEU A 150 1.24 11.60 12.82
N ASP A 151 1.61 12.29 11.75
CA ASP A 151 1.29 13.70 11.55
C ASP A 151 -0.19 13.83 11.13
N LEU A 152 -1.08 13.93 12.13
CA LEU A 152 -2.53 14.01 11.94
C LEU A 152 -2.95 15.22 11.08
N ASP A 153 -2.32 16.37 11.28
CA ASP A 153 -2.65 17.59 10.53
C ASP A 153 -2.39 17.40 9.03
N ARG A 154 -1.28 16.73 8.70
CA ARG A 154 -0.94 16.41 7.32
C ARG A 154 -1.92 15.41 6.71
N VAL A 155 -2.30 14.37 7.44
CA VAL A 155 -3.31 13.39 6.98
C VAL A 155 -4.65 14.08 6.77
N LEU A 156 -5.09 14.91 7.73
CA LEU A 156 -6.33 15.68 7.63
C LEU A 156 -6.32 16.61 6.41
N GLY A 157 -5.21 17.31 6.16
CA GLY A 157 -5.08 18.19 4.99
C GLY A 157 -5.27 17.46 3.67
N VAL A 158 -4.73 16.24 3.54
CA VAL A 158 -4.94 15.39 2.36
C VAL A 158 -6.39 14.94 2.25
N LEU A 159 -6.96 14.40 3.32
CA LEU A 159 -8.34 13.88 3.31
C LEU A 159 -9.37 14.98 3.02
N VAL A 160 -9.23 16.17 3.61
CA VAL A 160 -10.12 17.31 3.34
C VAL A 160 -10.09 17.70 1.86
N ARG A 161 -8.93 17.66 1.23
CA ARG A 161 -8.78 17.99 -0.20
C ARG A 161 -9.58 17.03 -1.10
N TYR A 162 -9.61 15.73 -0.77
CA TYR A 162 -10.23 14.71 -1.63
C TYR A 162 -11.67 14.36 -1.24
N LEU A 163 -12.00 14.47 0.04
CA LEU A 163 -13.31 14.06 0.58
C LEU A 163 -14.22 15.26 0.91
N GLY A 164 -13.62 16.43 1.08
CA GLY A 164 -14.31 17.60 1.62
C GLY A 164 -14.33 17.65 3.14
N PRO A 165 -14.50 18.85 3.73
CA PRO A 165 -14.36 19.06 5.17
C PRO A 165 -15.48 18.44 6.03
N SER A 166 -16.62 18.08 5.42
CA SER A 166 -17.80 17.54 6.09
C SER A 166 -17.91 16.01 6.02
N ASP A 167 -16.89 15.31 5.49
CA ASP A 167 -16.88 13.86 5.43
C ASP A 167 -16.70 13.29 6.85
N GLU A 168 -17.45 12.23 7.19
CA GLU A 168 -17.42 11.59 8.51
C GLU A 168 -16.03 11.10 8.94
N ARG A 169 -15.21 10.71 7.97
CA ARG A 169 -13.82 10.26 8.21
C ARG A 169 -12.93 11.37 8.75
N ILE A 170 -13.22 12.62 8.37
CA ILE A 170 -12.51 13.81 8.88
C ILE A 170 -12.80 14.00 10.36
N GLU A 171 -14.08 13.93 10.78
CA GLU A 171 -14.45 14.04 12.19
C GLU A 171 -13.86 12.89 13.00
N ARG A 172 -13.94 11.68 12.48
CA ARG A 172 -13.40 10.50 13.13
C ARG A 172 -11.88 10.57 13.33
N LEU A 173 -11.14 11.05 12.31
CA LEU A 173 -9.69 11.21 12.42
C LEU A 173 -9.30 12.28 13.44
N ARG A 174 -10.04 13.41 13.49
CA ARG A 174 -9.82 14.46 14.51
C ARG A 174 -10.03 13.94 15.94
N ALA A 175 -10.94 12.98 16.12
CA ALA A 175 -11.22 12.40 17.42
C ALA A 175 -10.10 11.45 17.93
N LEU A 176 -9.13 11.10 17.10
CA LEU A 176 -7.98 10.27 17.50
C LEU A 176 -6.85 11.08 18.17
N GLY A 177 -6.77 12.37 17.93
CA GLY A 177 -5.76 13.30 18.50
C GLY A 177 -6.42 14.32 19.37
#